data_dbf355e49e650deb78a88f28e1a3fda2
#
_entry.id   dbf355e49e650deb78a88f28e1a3fda2
#
_cell.length_a   1.000
_cell.length_b   1.000
_cell.length_c   1.000
_cell.angle_alpha   90.00
_cell.angle_beta   90.00
_cell.angle_gamma   90.00
#
_symmetry.space_group_name_H-M   'P 1'
#
loop_
_entity.id
_entity.type
_entity.pdbx_description
1 polymer ?
#
loop_
_entity_poly.entity_id
_entity_poly.type
_entity_poly.pdbx_seq_one_letter_code
_entity_poly.pdbx_strand_id
1 'polypeptide(L)'
;MPKRLLLGRLILIAIVIVMILGAGYIVTRRPAAVYPAIQPIPVDSGTYRDIGLSFRFGGVDRSISIPVNGTVYFGAQQAQKEAILAKDIPDEIFIPSYYHSFLDDPDQEEFFRGLARAFGEIRAGENLDDDEYLELMAVAVQSLPYRTDGLITAPKFPVETYVDGEGDCDDKSLLLAGLLAREGYTVALLYFEPEAHMAVGVKGYQCEYRDTGYGYVATTNLSLVGVPEDQLDGGVNLTSAPLVIPVGNGTGLYGRCQETTAIWRALERTGSRAEALSRDLTSLSARMGDLKSRGKYAEYNELIPQYDALVEEQNANALAHNFILGHQDDRKGTYAWLKARALA
;
A
#
# COMPACT_ATOMS: atom_id res chain seq x y z
N MET A 1 41.70 45.27 51.64
CA MET A 1 40.31 45.00 51.22
C MET A 1 40.06 44.89 49.68
N PRO A 2 40.87 45.41 48.76
CA PRO A 2 40.55 45.36 47.32
C PRO A 2 40.71 43.99 46.64
N LYS A 3 41.61 43.12 47.07
CA LYS A 3 41.88 41.78 46.43
C LYS A 3 40.72 40.79 46.52
N ARG A 4 39.93 40.79 47.59
CA ARG A 4 38.75 39.88 47.72
C ARG A 4 37.60 40.30 46.81
N LEU A 5 37.41 41.59 46.54
CA LEU A 5 36.40 42.08 45.62
C LEU A 5 36.75 41.75 44.16
N LEU A 6 38.04 41.79 43.82
CA LEU A 6 38.53 41.43 42.47
C LEU A 6 38.37 39.93 42.19
N LEU A 7 38.68 39.06 43.16
CA LEU A 7 38.54 37.62 43.07
C LEU A 7 37.07 37.22 42.91
N GLY A 8 36.15 37.85 43.68
CA GLY A 8 34.73 37.60 43.54
C GLY A 8 34.16 37.96 42.15
N ARG A 9 34.65 39.10 41.58
CA ARG A 9 34.26 39.50 40.20
C ARG A 9 34.79 38.54 39.13
N LEU A 10 36.02 38.03 39.27
CA LEU A 10 36.60 37.04 38.36
C LEU A 10 35.85 35.72 38.41
N ILE A 11 35.45 35.26 39.57
CA ILE A 11 34.65 34.03 39.75
C ILE A 11 33.28 34.21 39.11
N LEU A 12 32.60 35.35 39.30
CA LEU A 12 31.32 35.63 38.67
C LEU A 12 31.40 35.63 37.14
N ILE A 13 32.44 36.28 36.59
CA ILE A 13 32.68 36.28 35.12
C ILE A 13 32.92 34.86 34.61
N ALA A 14 33.70 34.04 35.31
CA ALA A 14 33.94 32.66 34.90
C ALA A 14 32.65 31.82 34.90
N ILE A 15 31.76 31.98 35.90
CA ILE A 15 30.48 31.32 35.97
C ILE A 15 29.57 31.74 34.81
N VAL A 16 29.51 33.05 34.48
CA VAL A 16 28.73 33.56 33.35
C VAL A 16 29.23 33.00 32.01
N ILE A 17 30.57 32.95 31.83
CA ILE A 17 31.17 32.37 30.62
C ILE A 17 30.82 30.88 30.49
N VAL A 18 30.91 30.10 31.59
CA VAL A 18 30.54 28.68 31.62
C VAL A 18 29.05 28.51 31.31
N MET A 19 28.16 29.37 31.83
CA MET A 19 26.74 29.33 31.54
C MET A 19 26.44 29.66 30.05
N ILE A 20 27.13 30.67 29.50
CA ILE A 20 26.97 31.04 28.08
C ILE A 20 27.49 29.94 27.16
N LEU A 21 28.66 29.36 27.45
CA LEU A 21 29.23 28.23 26.72
C LEU A 21 28.36 26.97 26.84
N GLY A 22 27.83 26.70 28.05
CA GLY A 22 26.91 25.61 28.30
C GLY A 22 25.59 25.80 27.56
N ALA A 23 25.01 26.98 27.60
CA ALA A 23 23.79 27.33 26.83
C ALA A 23 24.04 27.24 25.33
N GLY A 24 25.18 27.76 24.85
CA GLY A 24 25.60 27.62 23.44
C GLY A 24 25.75 26.17 23.00
N TYR A 25 26.38 25.36 23.85
CA TYR A 25 26.54 23.91 23.59
C TYR A 25 25.20 23.18 23.53
N ILE A 26 24.23 23.48 24.42
CA ILE A 26 22.89 22.91 24.41
C ILE A 26 22.12 23.35 23.15
N VAL A 27 22.20 24.62 22.79
CA VAL A 27 21.49 25.15 21.59
C VAL A 27 22.05 24.55 20.30
N THR A 28 23.37 24.37 20.18
CA THR A 28 24.01 23.79 18.99
C THR A 28 23.81 22.27 18.87
N ARG A 29 23.41 21.59 19.94
CA ARG A 29 23.12 20.16 19.94
C ARG A 29 21.61 19.81 19.91
N ARG A 30 20.73 20.79 19.81
CA ARG A 30 19.32 20.49 19.59
C ARG A 30 19.17 19.80 18.23
N PRO A 31 18.45 18.65 18.15
CA PRO A 31 18.18 18.03 16.85
C PRO A 31 17.47 19.04 15.95
N ALA A 32 17.69 18.94 14.65
CA ALA A 32 17.04 19.81 13.66
C ALA A 32 15.53 19.56 13.60
N ALA A 33 15.11 18.33 13.87
CA ALA A 33 13.72 17.90 13.99
C ALA A 33 13.57 16.87 15.11
N VAL A 34 12.40 16.80 15.70
CA VAL A 34 11.92 15.69 16.52
C VAL A 34 10.82 15.01 15.74
N TYR A 35 11.03 13.77 15.36
CA TYR A 35 10.10 12.96 14.59
C TYR A 35 9.20 12.14 15.53
N PRO A 36 8.04 11.65 15.02
CA PRO A 36 7.19 10.72 15.73
C PRO A 36 7.97 9.52 16.31
N ALA A 37 7.61 9.12 17.52
CA ALA A 37 8.17 7.92 18.15
C ALA A 37 7.16 7.35 19.15
N ILE A 38 7.10 6.04 19.26
CA ILE A 38 6.27 5.36 20.24
C ILE A 38 6.89 5.55 21.63
N GLN A 39 6.03 5.88 22.59
CA GLN A 39 6.38 5.87 24.00
C GLN A 39 5.48 4.82 24.67
N PRO A 40 5.96 3.59 24.93
CA PRO A 40 5.14 2.53 25.50
C PRO A 40 4.43 2.96 26.79
N ILE A 41 3.12 2.78 26.87
CA ILE A 41 2.28 3.18 28.01
C ILE A 41 1.85 1.93 28.76
N PRO A 42 2.21 1.77 30.06
CA PRO A 42 1.77 0.63 30.85
C PRO A 42 0.25 0.47 30.86
N VAL A 43 -0.23 -0.77 30.76
CA VAL A 43 -1.66 -1.13 30.82
C VAL A 43 -1.92 -2.07 31.96
N ASP A 44 -3.03 -1.87 32.69
CA ASP A 44 -3.35 -2.59 33.93
C ASP A 44 -3.77 -4.06 33.73
N SER A 45 -4.23 -4.43 32.53
CA SER A 45 -4.77 -5.77 32.28
C SER A 45 -4.25 -6.35 30.97
N GLY A 46 -3.45 -7.42 31.08
CA GLY A 46 -3.00 -8.22 29.94
C GLY A 46 -2.19 -7.41 28.93
N THR A 47 -0.87 -7.52 29.02
CA THR A 47 0.05 -6.79 28.15
C THR A 47 -0.10 -7.19 26.68
N TYR A 48 -0.46 -8.44 26.40
CA TYR A 48 -0.61 -9.00 25.05
C TYR A 48 -2.07 -9.36 24.76
N ARG A 49 -2.49 -9.07 23.54
CA ARG A 49 -3.79 -9.50 22.97
C ARG A 49 -3.55 -10.16 21.64
N ASP A 50 -4.22 -11.29 21.42
CA ASP A 50 -4.22 -11.93 20.11
C ASP A 50 -5.12 -11.15 19.17
N ILE A 51 -4.53 -10.61 18.10
CA ILE A 51 -5.21 -9.86 17.06
C ILE A 51 -5.19 -10.67 15.78
N GLY A 52 -6.36 -10.93 15.23
CA GLY A 52 -6.55 -11.72 14.02
C GLY A 52 -6.77 -10.87 12.78
N LEU A 53 -6.26 -11.34 11.65
CA LEU A 53 -6.52 -10.82 10.32
C LEU A 53 -7.00 -11.96 9.43
N SER A 54 -8.17 -11.80 8.80
CA SER A 54 -8.72 -12.77 7.84
C SER A 54 -8.73 -12.17 6.44
N PHE A 55 -8.33 -12.97 5.45
CA PHE A 55 -8.22 -12.56 4.06
C PHE A 55 -8.35 -13.78 3.14
N ARG A 56 -8.56 -13.54 1.84
CA ARG A 56 -8.57 -14.58 0.82
C ARG A 56 -7.32 -14.45 -0.04
N PHE A 57 -6.63 -15.56 -0.27
CA PHE A 57 -5.46 -15.61 -1.15
C PHE A 57 -5.43 -16.93 -1.94
N GLY A 58 -5.21 -16.85 -3.27
CA GLY A 58 -5.24 -18.02 -4.14
C GLY A 58 -6.59 -18.73 -4.13
N GLY A 59 -7.69 -17.98 -3.97
CA GLY A 59 -9.04 -18.52 -3.89
C GLY A 59 -9.40 -19.24 -2.59
N VAL A 60 -8.52 -19.21 -1.57
CA VAL A 60 -8.72 -19.88 -0.26
C VAL A 60 -8.76 -18.84 0.86
N ASP A 61 -9.75 -18.96 1.75
CA ASP A 61 -9.84 -18.13 2.95
C ASP A 61 -8.75 -18.51 3.96
N ARG A 62 -8.05 -17.52 4.50
CA ARG A 62 -6.96 -17.66 5.45
C ARG A 62 -7.14 -16.70 6.61
N SER A 63 -6.47 -17.01 7.70
CA SER A 63 -6.36 -16.11 8.85
C SER A 63 -4.99 -16.26 9.49
N ILE A 64 -4.47 -15.14 10.00
CA ILE A 64 -3.33 -15.10 10.91
C ILE A 64 -3.79 -14.51 12.23
N SER A 65 -3.12 -14.85 13.33
CA SER A 65 -3.33 -14.21 14.62
C SER A 65 -1.98 -14.09 15.32
N ILE A 66 -1.68 -12.91 15.82
CA ILE A 66 -0.43 -12.65 16.53
C ILE A 66 -0.71 -11.98 17.86
N PRO A 67 0.09 -12.25 18.91
CA PRO A 67 0.05 -11.51 20.15
C PRO A 67 0.64 -10.10 19.93
N VAL A 68 -0.16 -9.06 20.17
CA VAL A 68 0.27 -7.66 20.09
C VAL A 68 0.44 -7.08 21.50
N ASN A 69 1.57 -6.41 21.73
CA ASN A 69 1.84 -5.75 23.00
C ASN A 69 0.98 -4.48 23.15
N GLY A 70 0.03 -4.53 24.07
CA GLY A 70 -0.90 -3.41 24.33
C GLY A 70 -0.18 -2.13 24.78
N THR A 71 0.96 -2.23 25.47
CA THR A 71 1.71 -1.02 25.90
C THR A 71 2.28 -0.27 24.71
N VAL A 72 2.72 -0.99 23.68
CA VAL A 72 3.22 -0.43 22.42
C VAL A 72 2.08 0.17 21.63
N TYR A 73 0.96 -0.56 21.47
CA TYR A 73 -0.21 -0.08 20.76
C TYR A 73 -0.77 1.22 21.36
N PHE A 74 -0.99 1.28 22.67
CA PHE A 74 -1.50 2.50 23.31
C PHE A 74 -0.46 3.63 23.27
N GLY A 75 0.84 3.31 23.35
CA GLY A 75 1.92 4.27 23.16
C GLY A 75 1.92 4.86 21.75
N ALA A 76 1.69 4.05 20.73
CA ALA A 76 1.55 4.46 19.33
C ALA A 76 0.34 5.37 19.13
N GLN A 77 -0.82 5.00 19.67
CA GLN A 77 -2.05 5.82 19.57
C GLN A 77 -1.90 7.22 20.19
N GLN A 78 -1.14 7.33 21.28
CA GLN A 78 -0.94 8.59 22.00
C GLN A 78 0.32 9.34 21.57
N ALA A 79 1.11 8.78 20.68
CA ALA A 79 2.31 9.42 20.17
C ALA A 79 1.99 10.74 19.45
N GLN A 80 2.86 11.75 19.65
CA GLN A 80 2.83 12.96 18.82
C GLN A 80 3.25 12.57 17.41
N LYS A 81 2.30 12.62 16.47
CA LYS A 81 2.53 12.19 15.08
C LYS A 81 2.98 13.32 14.14
N GLU A 82 2.90 14.56 14.61
CA GLU A 82 3.49 15.69 13.90
C GLU A 82 4.95 15.86 14.26
N ALA A 83 5.80 16.08 13.27
CA ALA A 83 7.21 16.39 13.52
C ALA A 83 7.35 17.84 14.02
N ILE A 84 8.23 18.04 15.03
CA ILE A 84 8.57 19.37 15.55
C ILE A 84 9.90 19.81 14.91
N LEU A 85 9.86 20.84 14.08
CA LEU A 85 11.03 21.38 13.40
C LEU A 85 11.65 22.53 14.21
N ALA A 86 12.94 22.41 14.52
CA ALA A 86 13.74 23.48 15.10
C ALA A 86 14.46 24.36 14.06
N LYS A 87 14.53 23.88 12.80
CA LYS A 87 15.13 24.54 11.63
C LYS A 87 14.39 24.12 10.38
N ASP A 88 14.45 24.92 9.34
CA ASP A 88 13.97 24.53 8.01
C ASP A 88 14.80 23.35 7.49
N ILE A 89 14.13 22.30 7.06
CA ILE A 89 14.70 21.09 6.48
C ILE A 89 14.10 20.97 5.07
N PRO A 90 14.91 20.77 4.03
CA PRO A 90 14.39 20.53 2.67
C PRO A 90 13.47 19.29 2.64
N ASP A 91 12.40 19.35 1.86
CA ASP A 91 11.38 18.30 1.78
C ASP A 91 11.98 16.96 1.36
N GLU A 92 13.01 16.95 0.52
CA GLU A 92 13.72 15.73 0.08
C GLU A 92 14.42 15.00 1.24
N ILE A 93 14.67 15.69 2.36
CA ILE A 93 15.24 15.10 3.57
C ILE A 93 14.14 14.88 4.61
N PHE A 94 13.24 15.85 4.75
CA PHE A 94 12.21 15.82 5.77
C PHE A 94 11.20 14.69 5.54
N ILE A 95 10.62 14.59 4.33
CA ILE A 95 9.58 13.62 4.01
C ILE A 95 10.06 12.17 4.21
N PRO A 96 11.21 11.74 3.65
CA PRO A 96 11.73 10.41 3.95
C PRO A 96 11.97 10.16 5.43
N SER A 97 12.58 11.11 6.14
CA SER A 97 12.85 10.96 7.57
C SER A 97 11.59 10.86 8.42
N TYR A 98 10.54 11.58 8.02
CA TYR A 98 9.24 11.54 8.66
C TYR A 98 8.59 10.14 8.54
N TYR A 99 8.50 9.59 7.35
CA TYR A 99 7.92 8.26 7.15
C TYR A 99 8.79 7.14 7.73
N HIS A 100 10.12 7.28 7.67
CA HIS A 100 11.02 6.34 8.33
C HIS A 100 10.83 6.29 9.85
N SER A 101 10.42 7.38 10.50
CA SER A 101 10.16 7.38 11.93
C SER A 101 8.99 6.45 12.33
N PHE A 102 8.01 6.24 11.45
CA PHE A 102 6.94 5.27 11.65
C PHE A 102 7.38 3.83 11.36
N LEU A 103 8.29 3.63 10.42
CA LEU A 103 8.75 2.31 9.99
C LEU A 103 9.82 1.72 10.90
N ASP A 104 10.75 2.56 11.33
CA ASP A 104 11.99 2.15 12.01
C ASP A 104 11.91 2.30 13.53
N ASP A 105 10.71 2.57 14.08
CA ASP A 105 10.51 2.65 15.52
C ASP A 105 10.79 1.28 16.17
N PRO A 106 11.78 1.20 17.10
CA PRO A 106 12.24 -0.07 17.64
C PRO A 106 11.20 -0.81 18.48
N ASP A 107 10.21 -0.11 19.03
CA ASP A 107 9.16 -0.72 19.85
C ASP A 107 8.21 -1.61 19.02
N GLN A 108 8.21 -1.48 17.68
CA GLN A 108 7.42 -2.32 16.77
C GLN A 108 8.14 -3.58 16.29
N GLU A 109 9.39 -3.78 16.63
CA GLU A 109 10.18 -4.91 16.09
C GLU A 109 9.62 -6.28 16.49
N GLU A 110 9.08 -6.41 17.71
CA GLU A 110 8.40 -7.63 18.15
C GLU A 110 7.11 -7.90 17.37
N PHE A 111 6.34 -6.85 17.10
CA PHE A 111 5.13 -6.91 16.28
C PHE A 111 5.43 -7.41 14.86
N PHE A 112 6.40 -6.81 14.18
CA PHE A 112 6.78 -7.25 12.83
C PHE A 112 7.33 -8.69 12.81
N ARG A 113 8.10 -9.08 13.84
CA ARG A 113 8.56 -10.46 13.99
C ARG A 113 7.42 -11.45 14.20
N GLY A 114 6.35 -11.04 14.88
CA GLY A 114 5.11 -11.81 15.02
C GLY A 114 4.44 -12.04 13.68
N LEU A 115 4.28 -10.97 12.88
CA LEU A 115 3.72 -11.06 11.52
C LEU A 115 4.56 -11.95 10.61
N ALA A 116 5.87 -11.72 10.56
CA ALA A 116 6.80 -12.53 9.75
C ALA A 116 6.68 -14.02 10.06
N ARG A 117 6.57 -14.39 11.35
CA ARG A 117 6.35 -15.78 11.76
C ARG A 117 5.01 -16.32 11.26
N ALA A 118 3.92 -15.59 11.46
CA ALA A 118 2.59 -16.04 11.08
C ALA A 118 2.44 -16.22 9.55
N PHE A 119 2.96 -15.29 8.76
CA PHE A 119 3.01 -15.44 7.30
C PHE A 119 3.97 -16.55 6.86
N GLY A 120 5.12 -16.69 7.53
CA GLY A 120 6.10 -17.76 7.28
C GLY A 120 5.53 -19.14 7.52
N GLU A 121 4.64 -19.33 8.47
CA GLU A 121 3.92 -20.60 8.71
C GLU A 121 3.01 -20.95 7.52
N ILE A 122 2.27 -19.98 6.97
CA ILE A 122 1.48 -20.20 5.74
C ILE A 122 2.40 -20.55 4.57
N ARG A 123 3.47 -19.76 4.35
CA ARG A 123 4.46 -20.03 3.30
C ARG A 123 4.99 -21.44 3.35
N ALA A 124 5.41 -21.89 4.52
CA ALA A 124 5.97 -23.23 4.71
C ALA A 124 4.91 -24.33 4.54
N GLY A 125 3.70 -24.12 5.06
CA GLY A 125 2.60 -25.09 4.98
C GLY A 125 2.08 -25.28 3.55
N GLU A 126 2.13 -24.25 2.72
CA GLU A 126 1.62 -24.26 1.34
C GLU A 126 2.74 -24.31 0.29
N ASN A 127 4.00 -24.29 0.72
CA ASN A 127 5.19 -24.29 -0.14
C ASN A 127 5.17 -23.14 -1.17
N LEU A 128 4.83 -21.92 -0.71
CA LEU A 128 4.81 -20.73 -1.55
C LEU A 128 6.23 -20.31 -1.94
N ASP A 129 6.42 -19.95 -3.21
CA ASP A 129 7.67 -19.36 -3.67
C ASP A 129 7.82 -17.90 -3.16
N ASP A 130 8.95 -17.25 -3.45
CA ASP A 130 9.22 -15.89 -2.97
C ASP A 130 8.21 -14.88 -3.50
N ASP A 131 7.76 -15.03 -4.75
CA ASP A 131 6.78 -14.15 -5.37
C ASP A 131 5.38 -14.35 -4.78
N GLU A 132 4.95 -15.60 -4.62
CA GLU A 132 3.68 -15.95 -3.97
C GLU A 132 3.65 -15.50 -2.50
N TYR A 133 4.80 -15.53 -1.81
CA TYR A 133 4.92 -15.06 -0.44
C TYR A 133 4.78 -13.55 -0.32
N LEU A 134 5.38 -12.80 -1.23
CA LEU A 134 5.18 -11.36 -1.32
C LEU A 134 3.71 -11.02 -1.59
N GLU A 135 3.10 -11.71 -2.56
CA GLU A 135 1.69 -11.54 -2.92
C GLU A 135 0.75 -11.85 -1.74
N LEU A 136 1.03 -12.90 -0.96
CA LEU A 136 0.29 -13.24 0.26
C LEU A 136 0.24 -12.07 1.24
N MET A 137 1.38 -11.44 1.53
CA MET A 137 1.48 -10.30 2.43
C MET A 137 0.77 -9.06 1.86
N ALA A 138 0.93 -8.81 0.56
CA ALA A 138 0.27 -7.70 -0.12
C ALA A 138 -1.26 -7.85 -0.05
N VAL A 139 -1.79 -9.01 -0.42
CA VAL A 139 -3.24 -9.31 -0.37
C VAL A 139 -3.79 -9.20 1.05
N ALA A 140 -3.07 -9.68 2.06
CA ALA A 140 -3.50 -9.57 3.45
C ALA A 140 -3.67 -8.11 3.89
N VAL A 141 -2.72 -7.23 3.57
CA VAL A 141 -2.80 -5.81 3.90
C VAL A 141 -3.86 -5.09 3.03
N GLN A 142 -3.95 -5.42 1.75
CA GLN A 142 -4.99 -4.91 0.86
C GLN A 142 -6.41 -5.23 1.35
N SER A 143 -6.58 -6.39 1.99
CA SER A 143 -7.87 -6.85 2.54
C SER A 143 -8.34 -6.07 3.76
N LEU A 144 -7.48 -5.30 4.42
CA LEU A 144 -7.89 -4.37 5.47
C LEU A 144 -8.83 -3.31 4.88
N PRO A 145 -9.98 -3.02 5.52
CA PRO A 145 -10.87 -1.96 5.11
C PRO A 145 -10.13 -0.63 4.93
N TYR A 146 -10.39 0.04 3.80
CA TYR A 146 -9.94 1.40 3.59
C TYR A 146 -10.81 2.36 4.38
N ARG A 147 -10.21 3.18 5.21
CA ARG A 147 -10.91 4.19 5.98
C ARG A 147 -10.11 5.49 6.03
N THR A 148 -10.79 6.58 5.70
CA THR A 148 -10.28 7.93 5.88
C THR A 148 -11.26 8.71 6.74
N ASP A 149 -10.76 9.54 7.63
CA ASP A 149 -11.57 10.42 8.48
C ASP A 149 -12.07 11.68 7.74
N GLY A 150 -11.83 11.76 6.43
CA GLY A 150 -12.21 12.90 5.57
C GLY A 150 -11.36 14.16 5.80
N LEU A 151 -10.35 14.07 6.63
CA LEU A 151 -9.33 15.09 6.90
C LEU A 151 -7.96 14.49 6.57
N ILE A 152 -7.00 15.34 6.19
CA ILE A 152 -5.59 14.92 6.11
C ILE A 152 -5.12 14.73 7.54
N THR A 153 -4.98 13.48 7.96
CA THR A 153 -4.48 13.09 9.28
C THR A 153 -3.05 12.60 9.17
N ALA A 154 -2.30 12.67 10.27
CA ALA A 154 -0.99 12.07 10.32
C ALA A 154 -1.11 10.54 10.27
N PRO A 155 -0.12 9.82 9.68
CA PRO A 155 -0.15 8.37 9.56
C PRO A 155 -0.26 7.66 10.91
N LYS A 156 -0.84 6.46 10.89
CA LYS A 156 -0.74 5.50 11.99
C LYS A 156 0.61 4.80 11.99
N PHE A 157 1.10 4.41 13.15
CA PHE A 157 2.17 3.41 13.21
C PHE A 157 1.63 2.05 12.71
N PRO A 158 2.43 1.21 12.03
CA PRO A 158 2.01 -0.11 11.54
C PRO A 158 1.27 -0.99 12.55
N VAL A 159 1.69 -0.95 13.82
CA VAL A 159 1.01 -1.68 14.89
C VAL A 159 -0.42 -1.19 15.13
N GLU A 160 -0.70 0.12 14.96
CA GLU A 160 -2.06 0.66 15.09
C GLU A 160 -2.94 0.19 13.92
N THR A 161 -2.43 0.32 12.68
CA THR A 161 -3.15 -0.12 11.47
C THR A 161 -3.57 -1.59 11.58
N TYR A 162 -2.69 -2.45 12.07
CA TYR A 162 -2.99 -3.87 12.25
C TYR A 162 -4.01 -4.12 13.35
N VAL A 163 -3.89 -3.46 14.51
CA VAL A 163 -4.80 -3.67 15.66
C VAL A 163 -6.18 -3.07 15.39
N ASP A 164 -6.23 -1.89 14.79
CA ASP A 164 -7.48 -1.23 14.39
C ASP A 164 -8.19 -2.01 13.27
N GLY A 165 -7.43 -2.79 12.48
CA GLY A 165 -7.94 -3.59 11.37
C GLY A 165 -8.42 -2.75 10.19
N GLU A 166 -7.99 -1.48 10.09
CA GLU A 166 -8.36 -0.53 9.04
C GLU A 166 -7.33 0.60 8.94
N GLY A 167 -7.24 1.24 7.79
CA GLY A 167 -6.38 2.39 7.56
C GLY A 167 -6.57 2.99 6.18
N ASP A 168 -5.98 4.14 5.96
CA ASP A 168 -5.93 4.80 4.65
C ASP A 168 -4.69 4.39 3.84
N CYS A 169 -4.35 5.14 2.78
CA CYS A 169 -3.28 4.75 1.86
C CYS A 169 -1.89 4.76 2.49
N ASP A 170 -1.58 5.72 3.36
CA ASP A 170 -0.26 5.79 4.00
C ASP A 170 -0.17 4.79 5.17
N ASP A 171 -1.21 4.62 5.97
CA ASP A 171 -1.30 3.62 7.03
C ASP A 171 -0.99 2.20 6.53
N LYS A 172 -1.71 1.79 5.48
CA LYS A 172 -1.59 0.46 4.88
C LYS A 172 -0.26 0.30 4.14
N SER A 173 0.25 1.37 3.50
CA SER A 173 1.55 1.35 2.83
C SER A 173 2.70 1.23 3.81
N LEU A 174 2.64 1.90 4.96
CA LEU A 174 3.65 1.76 6.02
C LEU A 174 3.66 0.33 6.58
N LEU A 175 2.49 -0.25 6.85
CA LEU A 175 2.40 -1.63 7.34
C LEU A 175 2.99 -2.62 6.33
N LEU A 176 2.61 -2.53 5.05
CA LEU A 176 3.09 -3.43 4.00
C LEU A 176 4.59 -3.25 3.73
N ALA A 177 5.05 -2.02 3.56
CA ALA A 177 6.46 -1.74 3.28
C ALA A 177 7.36 -2.19 4.42
N GLY A 178 6.96 -1.93 5.67
CA GLY A 178 7.68 -2.37 6.86
C GLY A 178 7.79 -3.88 6.99
N LEU A 179 6.73 -4.61 6.62
CA LEU A 179 6.71 -6.07 6.61
C LEU A 179 7.59 -6.63 5.48
N LEU A 180 7.40 -6.20 4.25
CA LEU A 180 8.16 -6.68 3.09
C LEU A 180 9.67 -6.40 3.22
N ALA A 181 10.05 -5.23 3.75
CA ALA A 181 11.45 -4.90 3.96
C ALA A 181 12.13 -5.84 4.96
N ARG A 182 11.42 -6.25 6.02
CA ARG A 182 11.92 -7.21 7.02
C ARG A 182 11.99 -8.64 6.50
N GLU A 183 11.14 -8.98 5.54
CA GLU A 183 11.21 -10.24 4.80
C GLU A 183 12.27 -10.23 3.68
N GLY A 184 13.05 -9.16 3.58
CA GLY A 184 14.22 -9.06 2.72
C GLY A 184 13.96 -8.63 1.29
N TYR A 185 12.77 -8.15 0.96
CA TYR A 185 12.49 -7.57 -0.37
C TYR A 185 13.07 -6.16 -0.52
N THR A 186 13.38 -5.79 -1.75
CA THR A 186 13.77 -4.41 -2.10
C THR A 186 12.50 -3.57 -2.26
N VAL A 187 12.22 -2.69 -1.31
CA VAL A 187 10.96 -1.98 -1.15
C VAL A 187 11.17 -0.48 -1.10
N ALA A 188 10.18 0.28 -1.50
CA ALA A 188 10.08 1.72 -1.32
C ALA A 188 8.63 2.12 -1.00
N LEU A 189 8.44 3.28 -0.37
CA LEU A 189 7.18 4.00 -0.43
C LEU A 189 7.18 4.86 -1.69
N LEU A 190 6.05 4.92 -2.36
CA LEU A 190 5.79 5.80 -3.52
C LEU A 190 4.81 6.88 -3.05
N TYR A 191 5.34 8.07 -2.72
CA TYR A 191 4.57 9.17 -2.18
C TYR A 191 4.19 10.17 -3.28
N PHE A 192 2.89 10.34 -3.52
CA PHE A 192 2.30 11.22 -4.53
C PHE A 192 1.70 12.45 -3.83
N GLU A 193 2.52 13.47 -3.60
CA GLU A 193 2.12 14.66 -2.86
C GLU A 193 0.90 15.39 -3.46
N PRO A 194 0.83 15.63 -4.80
CA PRO A 194 -0.31 16.35 -5.37
C PRO A 194 -1.65 15.62 -5.23
N GLU A 195 -1.63 14.29 -5.26
CA GLU A 195 -2.82 13.47 -5.13
C GLU A 195 -3.11 13.05 -3.68
N ALA A 196 -2.26 13.48 -2.71
CA ALA A 196 -2.31 13.05 -1.32
C ALA A 196 -2.46 11.52 -1.20
N HIS A 197 -1.59 10.78 -1.93
CA HIS A 197 -1.68 9.33 -2.03
C HIS A 197 -0.32 8.67 -1.78
N MET A 198 -0.36 7.46 -1.23
CA MET A 198 0.80 6.62 -1.02
C MET A 198 0.52 5.18 -1.48
N ALA A 199 1.51 4.59 -2.13
CA ALA A 199 1.54 3.18 -2.48
C ALA A 199 2.88 2.57 -2.09
N VAL A 200 2.99 1.24 -2.20
CA VAL A 200 4.26 0.53 -2.01
C VAL A 200 4.90 0.26 -3.36
N GLY A 201 6.21 0.43 -3.43
CA GLY A 201 7.04 0.00 -4.56
C GLY A 201 7.80 -1.27 -4.20
N VAL A 202 7.78 -2.28 -5.06
CA VAL A 202 8.66 -3.45 -4.95
C VAL A 202 9.56 -3.55 -6.17
N LYS A 203 10.84 -3.81 -5.98
CA LYS A 203 11.74 -3.97 -7.12
C LYS A 203 11.46 -5.29 -7.84
N GLY A 204 11.30 -5.22 -9.16
CA GLY A 204 10.97 -6.40 -9.96
C GLY A 204 11.47 -6.28 -11.38
N TYR A 205 11.36 -7.38 -12.15
CA TYR A 205 11.76 -7.39 -13.55
C TYR A 205 10.58 -7.03 -14.45
N GLN A 206 10.71 -5.91 -15.20
CA GLN A 206 9.73 -5.49 -16.24
C GLN A 206 8.34 -5.08 -15.72
N CYS A 207 8.24 -4.59 -14.50
CA CYS A 207 7.03 -3.99 -13.96
C CYS A 207 7.25 -2.61 -13.32
N GLU A 208 8.27 -1.92 -13.74
CA GLU A 208 8.59 -0.61 -13.21
C GLU A 208 7.45 0.37 -13.49
N TYR A 209 6.96 0.99 -12.44
CA TYR A 209 6.00 2.07 -12.54
C TYR A 209 6.75 3.34 -12.96
N ARG A 210 6.52 3.78 -14.19
CA ARG A 210 7.21 4.93 -14.79
C ARG A 210 8.73 4.79 -14.60
N ASP A 211 9.41 5.85 -14.20
CA ASP A 211 10.87 5.90 -14.02
C ASP A 211 11.29 5.68 -12.55
N THR A 212 10.44 5.05 -11.72
CA THR A 212 10.73 4.84 -10.29
C THR A 212 11.76 3.75 -10.03
N GLY A 213 11.92 2.80 -10.95
CA GLY A 213 12.68 1.58 -10.74
C GLY A 213 12.01 0.53 -9.86
N TYR A 214 10.71 0.73 -9.50
CA TYR A 214 9.90 -0.14 -8.67
C TYR A 214 8.57 -0.45 -9.34
N GLY A 215 8.07 -1.68 -9.19
CA GLY A 215 6.71 -2.06 -9.53
C GLY A 215 5.72 -1.53 -8.49
N TYR A 216 4.60 -1.04 -8.95
CA TYR A 216 3.55 -0.47 -8.10
C TYR A 216 2.79 -1.58 -7.35
N VAL A 217 2.53 -1.39 -6.08
CA VAL A 217 1.66 -2.24 -5.25
C VAL A 217 0.62 -1.36 -4.59
N ALA A 218 -0.62 -1.45 -5.06
CA ALA A 218 -1.76 -0.79 -4.43
C ALA A 218 -1.94 -1.29 -3.00
N THR A 219 -2.38 -0.40 -2.11
CA THR A 219 -2.74 -0.76 -0.73
C THR A 219 -4.19 -0.42 -0.40
N THR A 220 -4.82 0.43 -1.21
CA THR A 220 -6.22 0.85 -1.03
C THR A 220 -7.21 -0.25 -1.42
N ASN A 221 -6.98 -0.89 -2.55
CA ASN A 221 -7.85 -1.91 -3.13
C ASN A 221 -7.07 -3.20 -3.37
N LEU A 222 -7.80 -4.33 -3.47
CA LEU A 222 -7.23 -5.59 -3.89
C LEU A 222 -6.79 -5.49 -5.36
N SER A 223 -5.49 -5.64 -5.60
CA SER A 223 -4.87 -5.53 -6.92
C SER A 223 -3.61 -6.39 -7.00
N LEU A 224 -3.28 -6.83 -8.21
CA LEU A 224 -2.05 -7.57 -8.48
C LEU A 224 -0.81 -6.68 -8.36
N VAL A 225 0.29 -7.25 -7.90
CA VAL A 225 1.59 -6.56 -7.85
C VAL A 225 2.02 -6.14 -9.26
N GLY A 226 2.43 -4.90 -9.43
CA GLY A 226 2.84 -4.32 -10.71
C GLY A 226 1.71 -3.69 -11.51
N VAL A 227 0.47 -3.71 -11.02
CA VAL A 227 -0.68 -3.05 -11.64
C VAL A 227 -0.95 -1.73 -10.93
N PRO A 228 -0.72 -0.58 -11.59
CA PRO A 228 -1.01 0.71 -10.99
C PRO A 228 -2.52 0.99 -10.96
N GLU A 229 -2.93 1.81 -10.02
CA GLU A 229 -4.27 2.40 -10.00
C GLU A 229 -4.28 3.61 -10.95
N ASP A 230 -5.10 3.56 -11.99
CA ASP A 230 -5.26 4.70 -12.91
C ASP A 230 -6.09 5.81 -12.27
N GLN A 231 -7.04 5.43 -11.42
CA GLN A 231 -7.94 6.32 -10.72
C GLN A 231 -8.11 5.89 -9.26
N LEU A 232 -7.86 6.82 -8.36
CA LEU A 232 -8.06 6.66 -6.92
C LEU A 232 -9.54 6.81 -6.56
N ASP A 233 -9.90 6.40 -5.34
CA ASP A 233 -11.21 6.67 -4.78
C ASP A 233 -11.52 8.16 -4.83
N GLY A 234 -12.79 8.49 -5.16
CA GLY A 234 -13.20 9.88 -5.40
C GLY A 234 -12.91 10.42 -6.80
N GLY A 235 -12.40 9.60 -7.72
CA GLY A 235 -12.22 9.95 -9.14
C GLY A 235 -10.94 10.76 -9.42
N VAL A 236 -9.98 10.77 -8.51
CA VAL A 236 -8.69 11.44 -8.70
C VAL A 236 -7.79 10.58 -9.58
N ASN A 237 -7.30 11.12 -10.68
CA ASN A 237 -6.34 10.43 -11.55
C ASN A 237 -4.93 10.55 -10.99
N LEU A 238 -4.21 9.44 -10.93
CA LEU A 238 -2.82 9.39 -10.47
C LEU A 238 -1.88 9.83 -11.62
N THR A 239 -1.52 11.10 -11.63
CA THR A 239 -0.78 11.73 -12.75
C THR A 239 0.62 12.17 -12.41
N SER A 240 0.91 12.51 -11.16
CA SER A 240 2.22 12.99 -10.71
C SER A 240 3.29 11.88 -10.71
N ALA A 241 4.55 12.27 -10.70
CA ALA A 241 5.65 11.36 -10.38
C ALA A 241 5.80 11.28 -8.84
N PRO A 242 5.91 10.09 -8.25
CA PRO A 242 6.06 9.97 -6.81
C PRO A 242 7.48 10.33 -6.35
N LEU A 243 7.58 10.83 -5.12
CA LEU A 243 8.82 10.77 -4.37
C LEU A 243 9.04 9.30 -3.95
N VAL A 244 10.18 8.74 -4.36
CA VAL A 244 10.55 7.36 -4.00
C VAL A 244 11.33 7.37 -2.69
N ILE A 245 10.82 6.70 -1.67
CA ILE A 245 11.43 6.59 -0.34
C ILE A 245 11.83 5.12 -0.12
N PRO A 246 13.11 4.73 -0.32
CA PRO A 246 13.56 3.35 -0.12
C PRO A 246 13.35 2.90 1.33
N VAL A 247 12.95 1.65 1.54
CA VAL A 247 12.68 1.07 2.88
C VAL A 247 13.54 -0.18 3.07
N GLY A 248 14.33 -0.19 4.15
CA GLY A 248 15.21 -1.32 4.48
C GLY A 248 16.36 -1.51 3.49
N ASN A 249 17.03 -2.66 3.58
CA ASN A 249 18.21 -3.01 2.74
C ASN A 249 18.02 -4.38 2.05
N GLY A 250 16.78 -4.81 1.86
CA GLY A 250 16.46 -6.08 1.22
C GLY A 250 16.97 -6.15 -0.23
N THR A 251 17.22 -7.35 -0.71
CA THR A 251 17.71 -7.63 -2.08
C THR A 251 16.75 -8.51 -2.88
N GLY A 252 15.69 -9.00 -2.24
CA GLY A 252 14.65 -9.80 -2.87
C GLY A 252 13.91 -9.00 -3.95
N LEU A 253 13.64 -9.63 -5.09
CA LEU A 253 13.00 -9.03 -6.25
C LEU A 253 11.72 -9.79 -6.58
N TYR A 254 10.74 -9.08 -7.10
CA TYR A 254 9.52 -9.71 -7.65
C TYR A 254 9.74 -10.15 -9.09
N GLY A 255 9.50 -11.42 -9.39
CA GLY A 255 9.81 -12.03 -10.68
C GLY A 255 8.61 -12.28 -11.62
N ARG A 256 7.36 -11.98 -11.20
CA ARG A 256 6.14 -12.35 -11.94
C ARG A 256 5.47 -11.22 -12.72
N CYS A 257 6.16 -10.13 -12.94
CA CYS A 257 5.62 -8.95 -13.62
C CYS A 257 5.07 -9.23 -15.03
N GLN A 258 5.64 -10.18 -15.74
CA GLN A 258 5.09 -10.57 -17.06
C GLN A 258 3.71 -11.22 -16.94
N GLU A 259 3.49 -12.03 -15.91
CA GLU A 259 2.20 -12.68 -15.67
C GLU A 259 1.15 -11.64 -15.26
N THR A 260 1.49 -10.76 -14.33
CA THR A 260 0.58 -9.67 -13.90
C THR A 260 0.25 -8.72 -15.05
N THR A 261 1.25 -8.35 -15.87
CA THR A 261 1.04 -7.53 -17.08
C THR A 261 0.12 -8.21 -18.09
N ALA A 262 0.25 -9.53 -18.28
CA ALA A 262 -0.61 -10.29 -19.18
C ALA A 262 -2.06 -10.31 -18.68
N ILE A 263 -2.27 -10.51 -17.36
CA ILE A 263 -3.59 -10.49 -16.73
C ILE A 263 -4.20 -9.10 -16.87
N TRP A 264 -3.46 -8.04 -16.56
CA TRP A 264 -3.94 -6.67 -16.68
C TRP A 264 -4.35 -6.31 -18.12
N ARG A 265 -3.50 -6.64 -19.11
CA ARG A 265 -3.84 -6.44 -20.52
C ARG A 265 -5.08 -7.23 -20.94
N ALA A 266 -5.29 -8.42 -20.39
CA ALA A 266 -6.50 -9.19 -20.64
C ALA A 266 -7.73 -8.48 -20.05
N LEU A 267 -7.62 -7.92 -18.85
CA LEU A 267 -8.67 -7.13 -18.21
C LEU A 267 -9.05 -5.90 -19.05
N GLU A 268 -8.07 -5.12 -19.50
CA GLU A 268 -8.29 -3.95 -20.36
C GLU A 268 -8.95 -4.34 -21.70
N ARG A 269 -8.43 -5.39 -22.36
CA ARG A 269 -9.01 -5.87 -23.62
C ARG A 269 -10.46 -6.30 -23.45
N THR A 270 -10.77 -7.04 -22.39
CA THR A 270 -12.15 -7.51 -22.13
C THR A 270 -13.07 -6.35 -21.76
N GLY A 271 -12.60 -5.35 -21.01
CA GLY A 271 -13.35 -4.12 -20.73
C GLY A 271 -13.69 -3.34 -22.00
N SER A 272 -12.69 -3.01 -22.81
CA SER A 272 -12.86 -2.28 -24.07
C SER A 272 -13.75 -3.05 -25.05
N ARG A 273 -13.63 -4.39 -25.10
CA ARG A 273 -14.47 -5.24 -25.94
C ARG A 273 -15.93 -5.25 -25.47
N ALA A 274 -16.17 -5.28 -24.16
CA ALA A 274 -17.52 -5.22 -23.59
C ALA A 274 -18.26 -3.93 -24.00
N GLU A 275 -17.56 -2.78 -23.97
CA GLU A 275 -18.13 -1.52 -24.43
C GLU A 275 -18.47 -1.53 -25.92
N ALA A 276 -17.57 -2.07 -26.75
CA ALA A 276 -17.81 -2.18 -28.21
C ALA A 276 -19.02 -3.07 -28.49
N LEU A 277 -19.06 -4.26 -27.88
CA LEU A 277 -20.18 -5.20 -28.03
C LEU A 277 -21.53 -4.61 -27.58
N SER A 278 -21.51 -3.85 -26.47
CA SER A 278 -22.71 -3.16 -25.99
C SER A 278 -23.25 -2.13 -27.01
N ARG A 279 -22.34 -1.36 -27.64
CA ARG A 279 -22.74 -0.42 -28.71
C ARG A 279 -23.31 -1.16 -29.94
N ASP A 280 -22.65 -2.23 -30.38
CA ASP A 280 -23.07 -3.02 -31.53
C ASP A 280 -24.44 -3.69 -31.31
N LEU A 281 -24.65 -4.30 -30.14
CA LEU A 281 -25.92 -4.90 -29.73
C LEU A 281 -27.04 -3.86 -29.66
N THR A 282 -26.77 -2.68 -29.09
CA THR A 282 -27.74 -1.59 -29.03
C THR A 282 -28.16 -1.14 -30.43
N SER A 283 -27.21 -0.93 -31.33
CA SER A 283 -27.45 -0.51 -32.71
C SER A 283 -28.23 -1.56 -33.49
N LEU A 284 -27.85 -2.84 -33.40
CA LEU A 284 -28.51 -3.95 -34.10
C LEU A 284 -29.92 -4.18 -33.53
N SER A 285 -30.11 -4.11 -32.24
CA SER A 285 -31.44 -4.22 -31.59
C SER A 285 -32.38 -3.11 -32.04
N ALA A 286 -31.89 -1.86 -32.14
CA ALA A 286 -32.69 -0.74 -32.65
C ALA A 286 -33.12 -0.96 -34.10
N ARG A 287 -32.17 -1.43 -34.95
CA ARG A 287 -32.48 -1.76 -36.38
C ARG A 287 -33.52 -2.89 -36.49
N MET A 288 -33.37 -3.95 -35.70
CA MET A 288 -34.34 -5.06 -35.66
C MET A 288 -35.71 -4.58 -35.18
N GLY A 289 -35.77 -3.70 -34.19
CA GLY A 289 -37.00 -3.07 -33.69
C GLY A 289 -37.73 -2.27 -34.80
N ASP A 290 -36.99 -1.45 -35.57
CA ASP A 290 -37.55 -0.70 -36.72
C ASP A 290 -38.11 -1.62 -37.80
N LEU A 291 -37.37 -2.66 -38.20
CA LEU A 291 -37.83 -3.65 -39.18
C LEU A 291 -39.13 -4.35 -38.74
N LYS A 292 -39.19 -4.75 -37.47
CA LYS A 292 -40.36 -5.38 -36.86
C LYS A 292 -41.56 -4.42 -36.87
N SER A 293 -41.37 -3.16 -36.52
CA SER A 293 -42.44 -2.14 -36.52
C SER A 293 -43.03 -1.87 -37.90
N ARG A 294 -42.22 -2.02 -38.96
CA ARG A 294 -42.60 -1.86 -40.36
C ARG A 294 -43.12 -3.14 -41.00
N GLY A 295 -43.25 -4.25 -40.25
CA GLY A 295 -43.71 -5.54 -40.80
C GLY A 295 -42.70 -6.25 -41.70
N LYS A 296 -41.41 -5.84 -41.69
CA LYS A 296 -40.35 -6.40 -42.53
C LYS A 296 -39.71 -7.62 -41.87
N TYR A 297 -40.50 -8.65 -41.65
CA TYR A 297 -40.07 -9.83 -40.88
C TYR A 297 -38.99 -10.66 -41.57
N ALA A 298 -38.92 -10.68 -42.91
CA ALA A 298 -37.85 -11.40 -43.61
C ALA A 298 -36.49 -10.77 -43.31
N GLU A 299 -36.36 -9.43 -43.49
CA GLU A 299 -35.14 -8.68 -43.16
C GLU A 299 -34.79 -8.76 -41.65
N TYR A 300 -35.80 -8.76 -40.79
CA TYR A 300 -35.61 -8.96 -39.33
C TYR A 300 -34.99 -10.33 -39.03
N ASN A 301 -35.51 -11.39 -39.62
CA ASN A 301 -35.03 -12.76 -39.39
C ASN A 301 -33.60 -12.97 -39.91
N GLU A 302 -33.17 -12.27 -40.95
CA GLU A 302 -31.79 -12.29 -41.47
C GLU A 302 -30.76 -11.72 -40.44
N LEU A 303 -31.21 -10.86 -39.53
CA LEU A 303 -30.34 -10.27 -38.51
C LEU A 303 -30.22 -11.12 -37.24
N ILE A 304 -31.11 -12.08 -37.01
CA ILE A 304 -31.11 -12.93 -35.79
C ILE A 304 -29.77 -13.63 -35.61
N PRO A 305 -29.18 -14.31 -36.63
CA PRO A 305 -27.91 -14.99 -36.42
C PRO A 305 -26.76 -14.03 -36.04
N GLN A 306 -26.77 -12.80 -36.56
CA GLN A 306 -25.78 -11.79 -36.18
C GLN A 306 -25.98 -11.31 -34.74
N TYR A 307 -27.23 -11.10 -34.34
CA TYR A 307 -27.55 -10.72 -32.96
C TYR A 307 -27.13 -11.79 -31.96
N ASP A 308 -27.49 -13.06 -32.27
CA ASP A 308 -27.15 -14.20 -31.43
C ASP A 308 -25.62 -14.35 -31.28
N ALA A 309 -24.85 -14.21 -32.35
CA ALA A 309 -23.40 -14.27 -32.32
C ALA A 309 -22.79 -13.16 -31.44
N LEU A 310 -23.32 -11.92 -31.51
CA LEU A 310 -22.87 -10.83 -30.64
C LEU A 310 -23.21 -11.08 -29.17
N VAL A 311 -24.38 -11.68 -28.87
CA VAL A 311 -24.77 -12.05 -27.50
C VAL A 311 -23.85 -13.15 -26.95
N GLU A 312 -23.54 -14.18 -27.78
CA GLU A 312 -22.60 -15.22 -27.37
C GLU A 312 -21.21 -14.66 -27.07
N GLU A 313 -20.71 -13.76 -27.94
CA GLU A 313 -19.42 -13.10 -27.71
C GLU A 313 -19.44 -12.21 -26.46
N GLN A 314 -20.52 -11.45 -26.25
CA GLN A 314 -20.70 -10.63 -25.04
C GLN A 314 -20.64 -11.48 -23.76
N ASN A 315 -21.33 -12.63 -23.76
CA ASN A 315 -21.35 -13.53 -22.62
C ASN A 315 -19.96 -14.13 -22.36
N ALA A 316 -19.27 -14.58 -23.40
CA ALA A 316 -17.91 -15.11 -23.28
C ALA A 316 -16.92 -14.05 -22.77
N ASN A 317 -17.01 -12.82 -23.30
CA ASN A 317 -16.17 -11.71 -22.87
C ASN A 317 -16.45 -11.29 -21.42
N ALA A 318 -17.73 -11.20 -21.02
CA ALA A 318 -18.13 -10.89 -19.66
C ALA A 318 -17.65 -11.96 -18.67
N LEU A 319 -17.70 -13.24 -19.05
CA LEU A 319 -17.14 -14.32 -18.22
C LEU A 319 -15.65 -14.12 -17.94
N ALA A 320 -14.87 -13.78 -18.97
CA ALA A 320 -13.45 -13.56 -18.82
C ALA A 320 -13.14 -12.32 -17.96
N HIS A 321 -13.83 -11.22 -18.23
CA HIS A 321 -13.69 -9.97 -17.48
C HIS A 321 -14.01 -10.15 -16.00
N ASN A 322 -15.17 -10.74 -15.69
CA ASN A 322 -15.61 -10.98 -14.31
C ASN A 322 -14.73 -11.99 -13.59
N PHE A 323 -14.21 -13.00 -14.31
CA PHE A 323 -13.26 -13.94 -13.72
C PHE A 323 -12.00 -13.21 -13.24
N ILE A 324 -11.39 -12.36 -14.08
CA ILE A 324 -10.18 -11.61 -13.73
C ILE A 324 -10.47 -10.68 -12.53
N LEU A 325 -11.58 -9.94 -12.56
CA LEU A 325 -11.95 -9.03 -11.44
C LEU A 325 -12.19 -9.77 -10.12
N GLY A 326 -12.77 -10.96 -10.19
CA GLY A 326 -13.08 -11.76 -8.99
C GLY A 326 -11.90 -12.54 -8.42
N HIS A 327 -10.72 -12.51 -9.08
CA HIS A 327 -9.55 -13.31 -8.69
C HIS A 327 -8.26 -12.48 -8.65
N GLN A 328 -8.35 -11.24 -8.18
CA GLN A 328 -7.18 -10.37 -7.96
C GLN A 328 -6.28 -10.87 -6.81
N ASP A 329 -6.79 -11.77 -5.97
CA ASP A 329 -6.08 -12.46 -4.91
C ASP A 329 -5.28 -13.71 -5.39
N ASP A 330 -5.39 -14.07 -6.69
CA ASP A 330 -4.80 -15.28 -7.25
C ASP A 330 -4.17 -15.04 -8.63
N ARG A 331 -2.99 -14.44 -8.67
CA ARG A 331 -2.25 -14.23 -9.92
C ARG A 331 -2.01 -15.57 -10.66
N LYS A 332 -1.54 -16.57 -9.92
CA LYS A 332 -1.12 -17.86 -10.50
C LYS A 332 -2.28 -18.60 -11.16
N GLY A 333 -3.40 -18.73 -10.45
CA GLY A 333 -4.62 -19.35 -10.98
C GLY A 333 -5.24 -18.55 -12.12
N THR A 334 -5.29 -17.22 -11.99
CA THR A 334 -5.82 -16.34 -13.04
C THR A 334 -4.99 -16.40 -14.31
N TYR A 335 -3.66 -16.36 -14.21
CA TYR A 335 -2.79 -16.50 -15.38
C TYR A 335 -2.93 -17.87 -16.04
N ALA A 336 -2.97 -18.97 -15.27
CA ALA A 336 -3.19 -20.31 -15.80
C ALA A 336 -4.54 -20.43 -16.51
N TRP A 337 -5.59 -19.84 -15.93
CA TRP A 337 -6.93 -19.82 -16.53
C TRP A 337 -6.97 -19.08 -17.89
N LEU A 338 -6.29 -17.92 -17.98
CA LEU A 338 -6.17 -17.13 -19.21
C LEU A 338 -5.38 -17.90 -20.27
N LYS A 339 -4.25 -18.52 -19.90
CA LYS A 339 -3.47 -19.33 -20.84
C LYS A 339 -4.26 -20.50 -21.42
N ALA A 340 -5.03 -21.21 -20.61
CA ALA A 340 -5.86 -22.31 -21.05
C ALA A 340 -6.92 -21.89 -22.09
N ARG A 341 -7.24 -20.58 -22.17
CA ARG A 341 -8.22 -19.98 -23.09
C ARG A 341 -7.60 -19.14 -24.20
N ALA A 342 -6.27 -19.13 -24.31
CA ALA A 342 -5.50 -18.28 -25.24
C ALA A 342 -5.82 -16.77 -25.10
N LEU A 343 -6.06 -16.31 -23.85
CA LEU A 343 -6.35 -14.93 -23.50
C LEU A 343 -5.18 -14.19 -22.85
N ALA A 344 -4.12 -14.90 -22.46
CA ALA A 344 -2.91 -14.34 -21.85
C ALA A 344 -1.95 -13.74 -22.88
#